data_f69c2a64ac38b2f42b977683d0074d33
#
_entry.id   f69c2a64ac38b2f42b977683d0074d33
#
_cell.length_a   1.000
_cell.length_b   1.000
_cell.length_c   1.000
_cell.angle_alpha   90.00
_cell.angle_beta   90.00
_cell.angle_gamma   90.00
#
_symmetry.space_group_name_H-M   'P 1'
#
loop_
_entity.id
_entity.type
_entity.pdbx_description
1 polymer ?
#
loop_
_entity_poly.entity_id
_entity_poly.type
_entity_poly.pdbx_seq_one_letter_code
_entity_poly.pdbx_strand_id
1 'polypeptide(L)'
;GSIVTVAAKAEALRVIPDHADAKTDTARWVRVKTDSGFTGYVQQRSLQAAETVPYQNSFAAQDYGTLSIGGKVLLGFHLVSNQAANQGLSTLAGNASGINVIVPTWFSLRGNEGDYQSYADRAYVEAAHEKGLKVFALLDNFDKSVTTGELLKKTSVRKKLIDSLMADADLYGFDAVYAHHRARKRRIQLAV
;
A
#
# COMPACT_ATOMS: atom_id res chain seq x y z
N GLY A 1 26.01 -6.04 -7.10
CA GLY A 1 25.04 -5.56 -6.09
C GLY A 1 23.62 -5.76 -6.59
N SER A 2 22.67 -5.90 -5.67
CA SER A 2 21.26 -6.03 -5.99
C SER A 2 20.58 -4.65 -6.03
N ILE A 3 19.57 -4.48 -6.90
CA ILE A 3 18.73 -3.31 -6.91
C ILE A 3 17.78 -3.41 -5.71
N VAL A 4 17.82 -2.41 -4.83
CA VAL A 4 16.95 -2.34 -3.64
C VAL A 4 15.62 -1.70 -3.99
N THR A 5 15.64 -0.57 -4.70
CA THR A 5 14.47 0.15 -5.18
C THR A 5 14.83 0.99 -6.40
N VAL A 6 13.84 1.56 -7.06
CA VAL A 6 14.02 2.51 -8.16
C VAL A 6 13.41 3.84 -7.72
N ALA A 7 14.25 4.87 -7.60
CA ALA A 7 13.79 6.22 -7.33
C ALA A 7 13.22 6.87 -8.60
N ALA A 8 12.20 7.70 -8.44
CA ALA A 8 11.64 8.47 -9.54
C ALA A 8 12.61 9.59 -9.96
N LYS A 9 12.43 10.09 -11.20
CA LYS A 9 13.16 11.29 -11.64
C LYS A 9 12.80 12.46 -10.72
N ALA A 10 13.84 13.16 -10.22
CA ALA A 10 13.72 14.28 -9.28
C ALA A 10 13.15 13.92 -7.89
N GLU A 11 13.11 12.62 -7.54
CA GLU A 11 12.81 12.23 -6.15
C GLU A 11 13.88 12.75 -5.20
N ALA A 12 13.46 13.37 -4.08
CA ALA A 12 14.38 13.82 -3.06
C ALA A 12 14.99 12.61 -2.33
N LEU A 13 16.31 12.61 -2.22
CA LEU A 13 17.07 11.57 -1.55
C LEU A 13 17.87 12.17 -0.40
N ARG A 14 17.75 11.61 0.79
CA ARG A 14 18.55 12.04 1.93
C ARG A 14 19.92 11.39 1.88
N VAL A 15 20.98 12.20 1.78
CA VAL A 15 22.35 11.71 1.93
C VAL A 15 22.60 11.32 3.39
N ILE A 16 23.13 10.14 3.62
CA ILE A 16 23.47 9.66 4.96
C ILE A 16 24.95 9.25 5.01
N PRO A 17 25.62 9.45 6.15
CA PRO A 17 27.01 9.05 6.30
C PRO A 17 27.19 7.55 6.06
N ASP A 18 28.29 7.18 5.45
CA ASP A 18 28.70 5.76 5.35
C ASP A 18 29.11 5.23 6.73
N HIS A 19 29.00 3.90 6.90
CA HIS A 19 29.59 3.27 8.07
C HIS A 19 31.12 3.37 8.00
N ALA A 20 31.77 3.51 9.16
CA ALA A 20 33.22 3.66 9.25
C ALA A 20 34.01 2.52 8.55
N ASP A 21 33.40 1.33 8.45
CA ASP A 21 33.99 0.14 7.83
C ASP A 21 33.60 -0.07 6.36
N ALA A 22 32.82 0.86 5.77
CA ALA A 22 32.35 0.71 4.40
C ALA A 22 33.50 0.89 3.40
N LYS A 23 33.84 -0.17 2.66
CA LYS A 23 34.80 -0.12 1.55
C LYS A 23 34.13 0.44 0.29
N THR A 24 33.44 1.55 0.40
CA THR A 24 32.73 2.16 -0.72
C THR A 24 33.60 3.24 -1.34
N ASP A 25 33.69 3.24 -2.67
CA ASP A 25 34.31 4.35 -3.41
C ASP A 25 33.36 5.57 -3.37
N THR A 26 33.56 6.39 -2.34
CA THR A 26 32.72 7.60 -2.09
C THR A 26 32.86 8.64 -3.20
N ALA A 27 33.88 8.56 -4.05
CA ALA A 27 34.01 9.43 -5.22
C ALA A 27 33.00 9.09 -6.32
N ARG A 28 32.44 7.88 -6.31
CA ARG A 28 31.53 7.38 -7.34
C ARG A 28 30.14 7.04 -6.83
N TRP A 29 30.00 6.73 -5.56
CA TRP A 29 28.77 6.24 -4.95
C TRP A 29 28.46 7.02 -3.68
N VAL A 30 27.20 7.41 -3.54
CA VAL A 30 26.69 8.14 -2.37
C VAL A 30 25.64 7.26 -1.70
N ARG A 31 25.75 7.10 -0.39
CA ARG A 31 24.76 6.38 0.41
C ARG A 31 23.57 7.32 0.66
N VAL A 32 22.39 6.82 0.32
CA VAL A 32 21.14 7.60 0.37
C VAL A 32 20.03 6.82 1.02
N LYS A 33 19.04 7.57 1.53
CA LYS A 33 17.78 7.05 2.02
C LYS A 33 16.64 7.73 1.28
N THR A 34 15.68 6.94 0.80
CA THR A 34 14.43 7.44 0.21
C THR A 34 13.45 7.84 1.31
N ASP A 35 12.45 8.67 1.00
CA ASP A 35 11.37 9.03 1.93
C ASP A 35 10.56 7.80 2.38
N SER A 36 10.47 6.78 1.52
CA SER A 36 9.85 5.48 1.84
C SER A 36 10.72 4.56 2.70
N GLY A 37 11.88 5.05 3.18
CA GLY A 37 12.72 4.36 4.16
C GLY A 37 13.78 3.40 3.60
N PHE A 38 13.86 3.19 2.28
CA PHE A 38 14.90 2.36 1.69
C PHE A 38 16.26 3.04 1.76
N THR A 39 17.29 2.26 2.09
CA THR A 39 18.69 2.71 2.12
C THR A 39 19.48 1.97 1.07
N GLY A 40 20.33 2.67 0.33
CA GLY A 40 21.18 2.10 -0.72
C GLY A 40 22.22 3.08 -1.22
N TYR A 41 22.90 2.71 -2.29
CA TYR A 41 23.94 3.52 -2.93
C TYR A 41 23.47 3.96 -4.32
N VAL A 42 23.66 5.24 -4.64
CA VAL A 42 23.37 5.84 -5.93
C VAL A 42 24.64 6.43 -6.52
N GLN A 43 24.81 6.34 -7.82
CA GLN A 43 25.95 6.95 -8.49
C GLN A 43 25.89 8.47 -8.37
N GLN A 44 26.97 9.09 -7.92
CA GLN A 44 27.03 10.54 -7.71
C GLN A 44 26.66 11.34 -8.96
N ARG A 45 27.03 10.86 -10.14
CA ARG A 45 26.67 11.48 -11.43
C ARG A 45 25.17 11.55 -11.72
N SER A 46 24.37 10.74 -11.01
CA SER A 46 22.91 10.70 -11.15
C SER A 46 22.20 11.60 -10.15
N LEU A 47 22.96 12.27 -9.27
CA LEU A 47 22.45 13.19 -8.27
C LEU A 47 22.67 14.64 -8.72
N GLN A 48 21.76 15.52 -8.37
CA GLN A 48 21.99 16.96 -8.40
C GLN A 48 22.86 17.36 -7.20
N ALA A 49 23.33 18.62 -7.18
CA ALA A 49 24.09 19.13 -6.04
C ALA A 49 23.29 18.95 -4.75
N ALA A 50 23.95 18.44 -3.70
CA ALA A 50 23.31 18.27 -2.41
C ALA A 50 23.04 19.65 -1.78
N GLU A 51 21.81 19.82 -1.31
CA GLU A 51 21.39 21.00 -0.57
C GLU A 51 21.18 20.62 0.90
N THR A 52 21.70 21.43 1.82
CA THR A 52 21.44 21.25 3.24
C THR A 52 20.11 21.91 3.58
N VAL A 53 19.08 21.09 3.70
CA VAL A 53 17.77 21.56 4.14
C VAL A 53 17.73 21.49 5.67
N PRO A 54 17.56 22.64 6.38
CA PRO A 54 17.39 22.59 7.83
C PRO A 54 16.12 21.80 8.16
N TYR A 55 16.26 20.82 9.05
CA TYR A 55 15.13 20.05 9.53
C TYR A 55 14.20 20.96 10.34
N GLN A 56 13.11 21.38 9.74
CA GLN A 56 12.02 22.00 10.47
C GLN A 56 11.05 20.89 10.88
N ASN A 57 10.98 20.61 12.16
CA ASN A 57 9.97 19.71 12.69
C ASN A 57 8.60 20.40 12.62
N SER A 58 7.94 20.30 11.48
CA SER A 58 6.55 20.70 11.30
C SER A 58 5.61 19.52 11.59
N PHE A 59 6.00 18.63 12.52
CA PHE A 59 5.15 17.51 12.92
C PHE A 59 3.93 18.08 13.66
N ALA A 60 2.87 18.40 12.92
CA ALA A 60 1.53 18.39 13.46
C ALA A 60 1.21 16.93 13.72
N ALA A 61 1.02 16.55 14.98
CA ALA A 61 0.50 15.24 15.32
C ALA A 61 -0.79 15.06 14.50
N GLN A 62 -0.75 14.16 13.52
CA GLN A 62 -1.97 13.80 12.82
C GLN A 62 -2.87 13.18 13.88
N ASP A 63 -4.04 13.77 14.04
CA ASP A 63 -5.11 13.10 14.74
C ASP A 63 -5.51 11.91 13.87
N TYR A 64 -4.88 10.77 14.14
CA TYR A 64 -5.36 9.49 13.65
C TYR A 64 -6.65 9.26 14.41
N GLY A 65 -7.75 9.85 13.91
CA GLY A 65 -9.08 9.58 14.39
C GLY A 65 -9.16 8.08 14.62
N THR A 66 -9.26 7.69 15.89
CA THR A 66 -9.01 6.34 16.35
C THR A 66 -9.88 5.37 15.56
N LEU A 67 -9.28 4.62 14.64
CA LEU A 67 -9.83 3.37 14.09
C LEU A 67 -9.88 2.30 15.21
N SER A 68 -10.14 2.74 16.44
CA SER A 68 -10.32 1.85 17.57
C SER A 68 -11.70 1.23 17.46
N ILE A 69 -11.75 0.01 17.01
CA ILE A 69 -12.91 -0.86 17.20
C ILE A 69 -12.81 -1.30 18.66
N GLY A 70 -13.59 -0.68 19.56
CA GLY A 70 -13.58 -1.02 20.97
C GLY A 70 -13.96 -2.47 21.20
N GLY A 71 -12.97 -3.37 21.25
CA GLY A 71 -13.18 -4.80 21.48
C GLY A 71 -12.53 -5.71 20.43
N LYS A 72 -13.03 -6.94 20.33
CA LYS A 72 -12.54 -7.94 19.36
C LYS A 72 -13.01 -7.58 17.96
N VAL A 73 -12.10 -7.65 17.00
CA VAL A 73 -12.42 -7.50 15.57
C VAL A 73 -12.90 -8.84 15.04
N LEU A 74 -14.17 -8.88 14.60
CA LEU A 74 -14.79 -10.02 13.93
C LEU A 74 -15.16 -9.55 12.53
N LEU A 75 -14.39 -9.99 11.53
CA LEU A 75 -14.59 -9.58 10.16
C LEU A 75 -15.23 -10.67 9.31
N GLY A 76 -16.15 -10.24 8.41
CA GLY A 76 -16.74 -11.07 7.37
C GLY A 76 -16.28 -10.60 5.98
N PHE A 77 -15.87 -11.54 5.12
CA PHE A 77 -15.52 -11.22 3.74
C PHE A 77 -16.78 -11.26 2.85
N HIS A 78 -16.92 -10.21 2.02
CA HIS A 78 -17.94 -10.16 0.99
C HIS A 78 -17.30 -10.24 -0.40
N LEU A 79 -17.56 -11.34 -1.11
CA LEU A 79 -17.08 -11.49 -2.48
C LEU A 79 -17.88 -10.59 -3.42
N VAL A 80 -17.24 -9.51 -3.88
CA VAL A 80 -17.79 -8.56 -4.86
C VAL A 80 -17.08 -8.79 -6.19
N SER A 81 -17.69 -9.52 -7.10
CA SER A 81 -17.12 -9.86 -8.42
C SER A 81 -17.50 -8.90 -9.54
N ASN A 82 -18.46 -8.02 -9.30
CA ASN A 82 -18.94 -6.97 -10.18
C ASN A 82 -19.70 -5.91 -9.38
N GLN A 83 -20.02 -4.77 -10.00
CA GLN A 83 -20.70 -3.66 -9.30
C GLN A 83 -22.05 -4.07 -8.69
N ALA A 84 -22.84 -4.90 -9.37
CA ALA A 84 -24.14 -5.32 -8.88
C ALA A 84 -24.07 -6.21 -7.62
N ALA A 85 -22.95 -6.92 -7.42
CA ALA A 85 -22.75 -7.76 -6.25
C ALA A 85 -22.73 -6.98 -4.92
N ASN A 86 -22.50 -5.67 -4.96
CA ASN A 86 -22.61 -4.79 -3.78
C ASN A 86 -23.98 -4.85 -3.10
N GLN A 87 -25.04 -5.11 -3.85
CA GLN A 87 -26.41 -5.25 -3.32
C GLN A 87 -26.57 -6.43 -2.34
N GLY A 88 -25.63 -7.39 -2.36
CA GLY A 88 -25.63 -8.55 -1.46
C GLY A 88 -25.34 -8.22 0.01
N LEU A 89 -24.93 -7.00 0.35
CA LEU A 89 -24.64 -6.60 1.73
C LEU A 89 -25.80 -6.84 2.68
N SER A 90 -27.02 -6.50 2.29
CA SER A 90 -28.23 -6.63 3.13
C SER A 90 -28.47 -8.08 3.56
N THR A 91 -28.30 -9.03 2.64
CA THR A 91 -28.45 -10.46 2.91
C THR A 91 -27.33 -10.97 3.82
N LEU A 92 -26.08 -10.58 3.58
CA LEU A 92 -24.94 -10.97 4.39
C LEU A 92 -25.05 -10.44 5.82
N ALA A 93 -25.31 -9.15 5.98
CA ALA A 93 -25.43 -8.51 7.29
C ALA A 93 -26.64 -9.02 8.09
N GLY A 94 -27.70 -9.47 7.41
CA GLY A 94 -28.86 -10.08 8.07
C GLY A 94 -28.61 -11.49 8.60
N ASN A 95 -27.71 -12.24 7.97
CA ASN A 95 -27.40 -13.63 8.31
C ASN A 95 -26.17 -13.78 9.24
N ALA A 96 -25.34 -12.75 9.36
CA ALA A 96 -24.12 -12.80 10.14
C ALA A 96 -24.28 -12.03 11.47
N SER A 97 -24.40 -12.75 12.57
CA SER A 97 -24.37 -12.13 13.89
C SER A 97 -22.95 -12.01 14.43
N GLY A 98 -22.66 -10.88 15.10
CA GLY A 98 -21.41 -10.68 15.82
C GLY A 98 -20.24 -10.15 15.00
N ILE A 99 -20.37 -9.97 13.69
CA ILE A 99 -19.34 -9.25 12.91
C ILE A 99 -19.44 -7.75 13.18
N ASN A 100 -18.30 -7.07 13.22
CA ASN A 100 -18.22 -5.62 13.35
C ASN A 100 -17.41 -4.97 12.21
N VAL A 101 -16.84 -5.80 11.34
CA VAL A 101 -16.14 -5.36 10.13
C VAL A 101 -16.61 -6.18 8.94
N ILE A 102 -16.93 -5.51 7.83
CA ILE A 102 -17.18 -6.15 6.53
C ILE A 102 -16.03 -5.85 5.58
N VAL A 103 -15.56 -6.86 4.85
CA VAL A 103 -14.40 -6.76 3.97
C VAL A 103 -14.83 -7.09 2.53
N PRO A 104 -15.33 -6.12 1.77
CA PRO A 104 -15.66 -6.33 0.36
C PRO A 104 -14.40 -6.45 -0.50
N THR A 105 -14.41 -7.38 -1.46
CA THR A 105 -13.30 -7.61 -2.40
C THR A 105 -13.36 -6.60 -3.54
N TRP A 106 -13.09 -5.33 -3.26
CA TRP A 106 -13.31 -4.25 -4.21
C TRP A 106 -12.17 -3.96 -5.15
N PHE A 107 -10.92 -4.07 -4.66
CA PHE A 107 -9.75 -3.65 -5.41
C PHE A 107 -8.91 -4.84 -5.84
N SER A 108 -8.67 -4.94 -7.14
CA SER A 108 -7.77 -5.96 -7.71
C SER A 108 -6.66 -5.29 -8.50
N LEU A 109 -5.41 -5.46 -8.08
CA LEU A 109 -4.25 -4.91 -8.80
C LEU A 109 -4.22 -5.40 -10.25
N ARG A 110 -3.80 -4.50 -11.16
CA ARG A 110 -3.62 -4.77 -12.58
C ARG A 110 -2.21 -4.36 -13.00
N GLY A 111 -1.40 -5.34 -13.45
CA GLY A 111 -0.02 -5.07 -13.82
C GLY A 111 0.86 -4.58 -12.66
N ASN A 112 2.01 -3.97 -13.00
CA ASN A 112 3.04 -3.57 -12.02
C ASN A 112 3.22 -2.04 -11.90
N GLU A 113 2.28 -1.26 -12.42
CA GLU A 113 2.35 0.21 -12.43
C GLU A 113 1.42 0.86 -11.38
N GLY A 114 0.88 0.06 -10.44
CA GLY A 114 0.04 0.53 -9.34
C GLY A 114 -1.41 0.80 -9.71
N ASP A 115 -1.84 0.32 -10.88
CA ASP A 115 -3.23 0.40 -11.31
C ASP A 115 -4.03 -0.76 -10.72
N TYR A 116 -5.32 -0.52 -10.46
CA TYR A 116 -6.25 -1.53 -9.96
C TYR A 116 -7.65 -1.35 -10.56
N GLN A 117 -8.39 -2.44 -10.62
CA GLN A 117 -9.82 -2.41 -10.88
C GLN A 117 -10.56 -2.16 -9.57
N SER A 118 -11.60 -1.32 -9.60
CA SER A 118 -12.41 -0.98 -8.44
C SER A 118 -13.87 -1.36 -8.66
N TYR A 119 -14.51 -1.89 -7.61
CA TYR A 119 -15.95 -2.07 -7.47
C TYR A 119 -16.48 -1.32 -6.25
N ALA A 120 -15.73 -0.35 -5.72
CA ALA A 120 -16.13 0.44 -4.58
C ALA A 120 -17.48 1.15 -4.82
N ASP A 121 -18.26 1.25 -3.75
CA ASP A 121 -19.62 1.79 -3.81
C ASP A 121 -19.94 2.56 -2.52
N ARG A 122 -20.28 3.84 -2.66
CA ARG A 122 -20.59 4.71 -1.53
C ARG A 122 -21.86 4.27 -0.80
N ALA A 123 -22.90 3.89 -1.54
CA ALA A 123 -24.16 3.44 -0.93
C ALA A 123 -23.97 2.16 -0.10
N TYR A 124 -23.04 1.29 -0.53
CA TYR A 124 -22.64 0.13 0.27
C TYR A 124 -22.04 0.55 1.61
N VAL A 125 -21.11 1.51 1.59
CA VAL A 125 -20.45 2.00 2.82
C VAL A 125 -21.47 2.61 3.77
N GLU A 126 -22.36 3.48 3.26
CA GLU A 126 -23.42 4.10 4.03
C GLU A 126 -24.34 3.06 4.68
N ALA A 127 -24.79 2.07 3.91
CA ALA A 127 -25.62 0.98 4.42
C ALA A 127 -24.90 0.07 5.44
N ALA A 128 -23.60 -0.12 5.30
CA ALA A 128 -22.80 -0.85 6.29
C ALA A 128 -22.66 -0.05 7.60
N HIS A 129 -22.36 1.24 7.51
CA HIS A 129 -22.27 2.14 8.66
C HIS A 129 -23.59 2.27 9.42
N GLU A 130 -24.74 2.34 8.73
CA GLU A 130 -26.08 2.32 9.35
C GLU A 130 -26.31 1.05 10.20
N LYS A 131 -25.66 -0.06 9.84
CA LYS A 131 -25.70 -1.33 10.59
C LYS A 131 -24.61 -1.42 11.67
N GLY A 132 -23.83 -0.37 11.88
CA GLY A 132 -22.71 -0.34 12.82
C GLY A 132 -21.47 -1.14 12.38
N LEU A 133 -21.38 -1.51 11.10
CA LEU A 133 -20.25 -2.22 10.54
C LEU A 133 -19.19 -1.23 10.01
N LYS A 134 -17.93 -1.49 10.30
CA LYS A 134 -16.80 -0.85 9.61
C LYS A 134 -16.53 -1.52 8.28
N VAL A 135 -16.11 -0.75 7.26
CA VAL A 135 -15.82 -1.25 5.93
C VAL A 135 -14.32 -1.21 5.68
N PHE A 136 -13.70 -2.39 5.54
CA PHE A 136 -12.29 -2.52 5.17
C PHE A 136 -12.20 -3.02 3.73
N ALA A 137 -11.91 -2.12 2.79
CA ALA A 137 -11.84 -2.44 1.38
C ALA A 137 -10.65 -3.37 1.08
N LEU A 138 -10.90 -4.56 0.54
CA LEU A 138 -9.84 -5.52 0.23
C LEU A 138 -9.14 -5.11 -1.07
N LEU A 139 -7.81 -5.08 -1.02
CA LEU A 139 -6.92 -4.98 -2.17
C LEU A 139 -6.20 -6.31 -2.36
N ASP A 140 -6.33 -6.93 -3.52
CA ASP A 140 -5.65 -8.17 -3.86
C ASP A 140 -4.65 -8.05 -5.00
N ASN A 141 -3.77 -9.08 -5.11
CA ASN A 141 -2.78 -9.24 -6.18
C ASN A 141 -3.01 -10.54 -6.98
N PHE A 142 -4.25 -10.96 -7.16
CA PHE A 142 -4.56 -12.26 -7.76
C PHE A 142 -4.37 -12.30 -9.27
N ASP A 143 -4.35 -11.16 -9.94
CA ASP A 143 -4.08 -11.08 -11.37
C ASP A 143 -2.68 -11.63 -11.70
N LYS A 144 -2.61 -12.47 -12.74
CA LYS A 144 -1.36 -13.12 -13.16
C LYS A 144 -0.30 -12.14 -13.69
N SER A 145 -0.73 -10.97 -14.16
CA SER A 145 0.16 -9.90 -14.63
C SER A 145 0.88 -9.18 -13.49
N VAL A 146 0.40 -9.33 -12.24
CA VAL A 146 0.97 -8.66 -11.08
C VAL A 146 2.14 -9.45 -10.51
N THR A 147 3.29 -8.81 -10.45
CA THR A 147 4.46 -9.29 -9.71
C THR A 147 4.70 -8.32 -8.55
N THR A 148 4.14 -8.62 -7.39
CA THR A 148 4.15 -7.72 -6.23
C THR A 148 5.55 -7.23 -5.85
N GLY A 149 6.58 -8.10 -5.97
CA GLY A 149 7.96 -7.71 -5.72
C GLY A 149 8.46 -6.62 -6.68
N GLU A 150 8.09 -6.67 -7.95
CA GLU A 150 8.47 -5.65 -8.93
C GLU A 150 7.69 -4.34 -8.70
N LEU A 151 6.40 -4.44 -8.41
CA LEU A 151 5.56 -3.30 -8.08
C LEU A 151 6.11 -2.56 -6.84
N LEU A 152 6.41 -3.29 -5.77
CA LEU A 152 6.85 -2.71 -4.51
C LEU A 152 8.29 -2.19 -4.53
N LYS A 153 9.13 -2.54 -5.50
CA LYS A 153 10.49 -1.98 -5.65
C LYS A 153 10.49 -0.51 -6.08
N LYS A 154 9.47 -0.08 -6.82
CA LYS A 154 9.40 1.29 -7.39
C LYS A 154 8.69 2.21 -6.41
N THR A 155 9.38 3.20 -5.84
CA THR A 155 8.81 4.18 -4.90
C THR A 155 7.67 4.98 -5.53
N SER A 156 7.82 5.41 -6.78
CA SER A 156 6.77 6.15 -7.49
C SER A 156 5.49 5.35 -7.66
N VAL A 157 5.61 4.04 -7.92
CA VAL A 157 4.46 3.14 -8.08
C VAL A 157 3.75 2.92 -6.73
N ARG A 158 4.52 2.70 -5.65
CA ARG A 158 3.94 2.61 -4.31
C ARG A 158 3.18 3.88 -3.94
N LYS A 159 3.82 5.05 -4.18
CA LYS A 159 3.19 6.33 -3.88
C LYS A 159 1.90 6.51 -4.69
N LYS A 160 1.92 6.26 -5.99
CA LYS A 160 0.74 6.30 -6.85
C LYS A 160 -0.40 5.42 -6.30
N LEU A 161 -0.08 4.18 -5.94
CA LEU A 161 -1.07 3.23 -5.41
C LEU A 161 -1.67 3.72 -4.10
N ILE A 162 -0.85 4.21 -3.17
CA ILE A 162 -1.31 4.75 -1.88
C ILE A 162 -2.18 5.99 -2.11
N ASP A 163 -1.70 6.95 -2.90
CA ASP A 163 -2.43 8.19 -3.19
C ASP A 163 -3.80 7.89 -3.83
N SER A 164 -3.86 6.91 -4.75
CA SER A 164 -5.12 6.49 -5.38
C SER A 164 -6.08 5.84 -4.38
N LEU A 165 -5.59 4.95 -3.51
CA LEU A 165 -6.43 4.30 -2.48
C LEU A 165 -6.92 5.30 -1.43
N MET A 166 -6.12 6.30 -1.09
CA MET A 166 -6.54 7.38 -0.18
C MET A 166 -7.61 8.26 -0.82
N ALA A 167 -7.47 8.59 -2.10
CA ALA A 167 -8.50 9.33 -2.84
C ALA A 167 -9.82 8.55 -2.92
N ASP A 168 -9.75 7.22 -3.13
CA ASP A 168 -10.93 6.36 -3.10
C ASP A 168 -11.56 6.28 -1.70
N ALA A 169 -10.74 6.26 -0.63
CA ALA A 169 -11.25 6.28 0.74
C ALA A 169 -12.03 7.57 1.02
N ASP A 170 -11.52 8.71 0.59
CA ASP A 170 -12.21 10.00 0.70
C ASP A 170 -13.49 10.04 -0.14
N LEU A 171 -13.46 9.46 -1.34
CA LEU A 171 -14.58 9.44 -2.27
C LEU A 171 -15.72 8.54 -1.80
N TYR A 172 -15.41 7.32 -1.37
CA TYR A 172 -16.40 6.29 -1.02
C TYR A 172 -16.71 6.21 0.47
N GLY A 173 -15.80 6.69 1.35
CA GLY A 173 -16.00 6.76 2.79
C GLY A 173 -15.70 5.47 3.55
N PHE A 174 -14.97 4.51 2.98
CA PHE A 174 -14.59 3.28 3.70
C PHE A 174 -13.50 3.55 4.76
N ASP A 175 -13.46 2.72 5.81
CA ASP A 175 -12.68 2.98 7.01
C ASP A 175 -11.20 2.56 6.90
N ALA A 176 -10.91 1.54 6.11
CA ALA A 176 -9.54 1.04 5.94
C ALA A 176 -9.35 0.23 4.64
N VAL A 177 -8.09 -0.01 4.28
CA VAL A 177 -7.72 -0.96 3.23
C VAL A 177 -7.16 -2.22 3.87
N TYR A 178 -7.72 -3.38 3.50
CA TYR A 178 -7.21 -4.70 3.85
C TYR A 178 -6.37 -5.25 2.70
N ALA A 179 -5.04 -5.17 2.81
CA ALA A 179 -4.15 -5.68 1.77
C ALA A 179 -3.98 -7.20 1.90
N HIS A 180 -4.47 -7.95 0.91
CA HIS A 180 -4.29 -9.40 0.81
C HIS A 180 -3.20 -9.74 -0.20
N HIS A 181 -2.12 -10.36 0.26
CA HIS A 181 -0.99 -10.76 -0.56
C HIS A 181 -0.92 -12.28 -0.72
N ARG A 182 -1.12 -12.77 -1.94
CA ARG A 182 -0.87 -14.17 -2.27
C ARG A 182 0.60 -14.34 -2.65
N ALA A 183 1.41 -14.91 -1.74
CA ALA A 183 2.78 -15.29 -2.06
C ALA A 183 2.78 -16.42 -3.11
N ARG A 184 3.45 -16.21 -4.25
CA ARG A 184 3.70 -17.31 -5.19
C ARG A 184 4.72 -18.23 -4.54
N LYS A 185 4.34 -19.48 -4.21
CA LYS A 185 5.28 -20.52 -3.83
C LYS A 185 6.24 -20.72 -5.01
N ARG A 186 7.53 -20.37 -4.85
CA ARG A 186 8.56 -20.85 -5.78
C ARG A 186 8.58 -22.37 -5.64
N ARG A 187 8.22 -23.10 -6.69
CA ARG A 187 8.59 -24.52 -6.79
C ARG A 187 10.10 -24.55 -6.88
N ILE A 188 10.77 -24.99 -5.82
CA ILE A 188 12.17 -25.41 -5.89
C ILE A 188 12.09 -26.74 -6.62
N GLN A 189 12.44 -26.77 -7.91
CA GLN A 189 12.80 -28.00 -8.58
C GLN A 189 14.17 -28.39 -8.04
N LEU A 190 14.20 -29.34 -7.12
CA LEU A 190 15.41 -30.09 -6.81
C LEU A 190 15.66 -30.95 -8.05
N ALA A 191 16.71 -30.60 -8.84
CA ALA A 191 17.26 -31.50 -9.81
C ALA A 191 17.97 -32.62 -9.01
N VAL A 192 17.51 -33.87 -9.18
CA VAL A 192 18.17 -35.08 -8.72
C VAL A 192 19.18 -35.48 -9.78
#